data_a776fe8affbe7341bbf30fc30dbff5b2
#
_entry.id   a776fe8affbe7341bbf30fc30dbff5b2
#
_cell.length_a   1.000
_cell.length_b   1.000
_cell.length_c   1.000
_cell.angle_alpha   90.00
_cell.angle_beta   90.00
_cell.angle_gamma   90.00
#
_symmetry.space_group_name_H-M   'P 1'
#
loop_
_entity.id
_entity.type
_entity.pdbx_description
1 polymer ?
#
loop_
_entity_poly.entity_id
_entity_poly.type
_entity_poly.pdbx_seq_one_letter_code
_entity_poly.pdbx_strand_id
1 'polypeptide(L)'
;MDDPAMMAITAASGAGKTILLVPSMHDDLFDDAVTRDMIETIKSIGYKVLISPSEEGRRKQPSPSNIVRFAAAKINENLPNRANIAVIYGATESSIDPVRVISNKSSGKTGIHISDYLERMGHGVTRISGVVETSDVQSDINARTPQEMVDAVRDVMSKSAPDVWIVAAAVLDFQPVNPLMEKMSSSESPVPIDLEPSPRLIESIRSSNPDARIISFKLESGIEVGELISRARSHMKRCESDAVVANLLENLDGPGPRAHLVTRDDVDEIPDLEHLCISIESIVSCWMK
;
A
#
# COMPACT_ATOMS: atom_id res chain seq x y z
N MET A 1 -45.24 -12.93 5.24
CA MET A 1 -45.11 -11.50 4.89
C MET A 1 -43.84 -11.40 4.02
N ASP A 2 -44.01 -11.16 2.75
CA ASP A 2 -42.89 -11.15 1.81
C ASP A 2 -42.10 -9.85 2.04
N ASP A 3 -40.84 -9.98 2.42
CA ASP A 3 -39.93 -8.85 2.59
C ASP A 3 -39.48 -8.36 1.20
N PRO A 4 -39.81 -7.12 0.80
CA PRO A 4 -39.43 -6.60 -0.51
C PRO A 4 -37.91 -6.63 -0.78
N ALA A 5 -37.09 -6.49 0.27
CA ALA A 5 -35.63 -6.57 0.16
C ALA A 5 -35.19 -8.01 -0.18
N MET A 6 -35.76 -9.00 0.46
CA MET A 6 -35.47 -10.41 0.15
C MET A 6 -35.91 -10.79 -1.25
N MET A 7 -37.06 -10.30 -1.71
CA MET A 7 -37.53 -10.51 -3.09
C MET A 7 -36.58 -9.89 -4.11
N ALA A 8 -36.12 -8.67 -3.86
CA ALA A 8 -35.17 -7.98 -4.74
C ALA A 8 -33.82 -8.72 -4.80
N ILE A 9 -33.29 -9.16 -3.66
CA ILE A 9 -32.04 -9.95 -3.59
C ILE A 9 -32.20 -11.26 -4.36
N THR A 10 -33.30 -11.99 -4.14
CA THR A 10 -33.56 -13.26 -4.81
C THR A 10 -33.68 -13.09 -6.33
N ALA A 11 -34.39 -12.05 -6.77
CA ALA A 11 -34.54 -11.72 -8.19
C ALA A 11 -33.20 -11.34 -8.82
N ALA A 12 -32.38 -10.53 -8.16
CA ALA A 12 -31.07 -10.13 -8.62
C ALA A 12 -30.12 -11.35 -8.69
N SER A 13 -30.14 -12.22 -7.69
CA SER A 13 -29.37 -13.46 -7.68
C SER A 13 -29.79 -14.38 -8.82
N GLY A 14 -31.08 -14.59 -9.02
CA GLY A 14 -31.60 -15.38 -10.12
C GLY A 14 -31.25 -14.82 -11.52
N ALA A 15 -31.05 -13.50 -11.62
CA ALA A 15 -30.59 -12.81 -12.83
C ALA A 15 -29.04 -12.82 -12.97
N GLY A 16 -28.31 -13.55 -12.13
CA GLY A 16 -26.83 -13.66 -12.18
C GLY A 16 -26.10 -12.37 -11.78
N LYS A 17 -26.75 -11.48 -11.02
CA LYS A 17 -26.10 -10.25 -10.54
C LYS A 17 -25.25 -10.54 -9.31
N THR A 18 -24.10 -9.89 -9.22
CA THR A 18 -23.25 -9.93 -8.02
C THR A 18 -23.98 -9.26 -6.85
N ILE A 19 -24.14 -10.00 -5.76
CA ILE A 19 -24.73 -9.52 -4.53
C ILE A 19 -23.61 -9.20 -3.53
N LEU A 20 -23.59 -7.98 -3.04
CA LEU A 20 -22.73 -7.54 -1.96
C LEU A 20 -23.57 -7.28 -0.71
N LEU A 21 -23.20 -7.93 0.38
CA LEU A 21 -23.80 -7.75 1.70
C LEU A 21 -22.80 -7.06 2.63
N VAL A 22 -23.29 -6.08 3.37
CA VAL A 22 -22.49 -5.30 4.32
C VAL A 22 -23.20 -5.35 5.68
N PRO A 23 -23.01 -6.42 6.48
CA PRO A 23 -23.68 -6.55 7.77
C PRO A 23 -23.12 -5.53 8.77
N SER A 24 -24.01 -4.91 9.54
CA SER A 24 -23.68 -4.04 10.67
C SER A 24 -24.43 -4.52 11.89
N MET A 25 -23.72 -4.91 12.96
CA MET A 25 -24.31 -5.52 14.14
C MET A 25 -23.39 -5.44 15.35
N HIS A 26 -23.94 -5.72 16.54
CA HIS A 26 -23.15 -5.92 17.75
C HIS A 26 -22.33 -7.21 17.67
N ASP A 27 -21.19 -7.24 18.34
CA ASP A 27 -20.29 -8.41 18.33
C ASP A 27 -20.97 -9.65 18.92
N ASP A 28 -21.77 -9.52 19.97
CA ASP A 28 -22.53 -10.64 20.55
C ASP A 28 -23.40 -11.34 19.52
N LEU A 29 -24.03 -10.58 18.60
CA LEU A 29 -24.81 -11.15 17.52
C LEU A 29 -23.92 -11.72 16.40
N PHE A 30 -22.81 -11.07 16.11
CA PHE A 30 -21.86 -11.53 15.09
C PHE A 30 -21.18 -12.83 15.52
N ASP A 31 -20.85 -12.96 16.81
CA ASP A 31 -20.17 -14.12 17.39
C ASP A 31 -21.11 -15.29 17.71
N ASP A 32 -22.42 -15.08 17.59
CA ASP A 32 -23.39 -16.16 17.68
C ASP A 32 -23.17 -17.22 16.58
N ALA A 33 -23.26 -18.49 16.95
CA ALA A 33 -22.99 -19.61 16.08
C ALA A 33 -23.92 -19.64 14.85
N VAL A 34 -25.21 -19.32 15.03
CA VAL A 34 -26.19 -19.30 13.92
C VAL A 34 -25.87 -18.20 12.94
N THR A 35 -25.51 -17.00 13.42
CA THR A 35 -25.12 -15.86 12.57
C THR A 35 -23.87 -16.19 11.76
N ARG A 36 -22.85 -16.81 12.36
CA ARG A 36 -21.64 -17.25 11.65
C ARG A 36 -21.95 -18.27 10.56
N ASP A 37 -22.75 -19.28 10.87
CA ASP A 37 -23.16 -20.32 9.90
C ASP A 37 -23.95 -19.69 8.74
N MET A 38 -24.82 -18.72 9.01
CA MET A 38 -25.55 -17.98 7.98
C MET A 38 -24.62 -17.18 7.06
N ILE A 39 -23.63 -16.48 7.64
CA ILE A 39 -22.64 -15.72 6.84
C ILE A 39 -21.83 -16.66 5.94
N GLU A 40 -21.36 -17.81 6.46
CA GLU A 40 -20.63 -18.78 5.67
C GLU A 40 -21.51 -19.42 4.58
N THR A 41 -22.77 -19.70 4.87
CA THR A 41 -23.74 -20.16 3.88
C THR A 41 -23.91 -19.15 2.76
N ILE A 42 -24.07 -17.87 3.10
CA ILE A 42 -24.23 -16.77 2.12
C ILE A 42 -22.99 -16.66 1.25
N LYS A 43 -21.78 -16.75 1.81
CA LYS A 43 -20.53 -16.78 1.04
C LYS A 43 -20.44 -18.00 0.11
N SER A 44 -20.86 -19.17 0.59
CA SER A 44 -20.80 -20.42 -0.18
C SER A 44 -21.68 -20.44 -1.44
N ILE A 45 -22.79 -19.69 -1.42
CA ILE A 45 -23.66 -19.50 -2.61
C ILE A 45 -23.19 -18.37 -3.52
N GLY A 46 -22.01 -17.77 -3.24
CA GLY A 46 -21.35 -16.82 -4.12
C GLY A 46 -21.57 -15.35 -3.80
N TYR A 47 -22.31 -15.01 -2.72
CA TYR A 47 -22.48 -13.62 -2.33
C TYR A 47 -21.17 -13.09 -1.70
N LYS A 48 -20.87 -11.83 -1.99
CA LYS A 48 -19.70 -11.16 -1.40
C LYS A 48 -20.12 -10.49 -0.09
N VAL A 49 -19.34 -10.68 0.96
CA VAL A 49 -19.66 -10.14 2.29
C VAL A 49 -18.50 -9.28 2.77
N LEU A 50 -18.77 -7.99 3.00
CA LEU A 50 -17.82 -7.05 3.60
C LEU A 50 -18.15 -6.89 5.09
N ILE A 51 -17.22 -7.32 5.94
CA ILE A 51 -17.36 -7.25 7.40
C ILE A 51 -16.33 -6.26 7.93
N SER A 52 -16.80 -5.24 8.66
CA SER A 52 -15.90 -4.30 9.35
C SER A 52 -15.21 -4.95 10.55
N PRO A 53 -14.02 -4.48 10.93
CA PRO A 53 -13.44 -4.80 12.23
C PRO A 53 -14.37 -4.38 13.37
N SER A 54 -14.22 -5.00 14.53
CA SER A 54 -14.96 -4.62 15.74
C SER A 54 -14.44 -3.28 16.26
N GLU A 55 -15.35 -2.37 16.56
CA GLU A 55 -15.10 -1.10 17.24
C GLU A 55 -16.12 -0.92 18.37
N GLU A 56 -15.65 -0.76 19.59
CA GLU A 56 -16.50 -0.57 20.79
C GLU A 56 -17.60 -1.63 20.93
N GLY A 57 -17.28 -2.89 20.67
CA GLY A 57 -18.22 -4.02 20.80
C GLY A 57 -19.26 -4.12 19.68
N ARG A 58 -19.02 -3.48 18.54
CA ARG A 58 -19.90 -3.58 17.37
C ARG A 58 -19.13 -3.45 16.06
N ARG A 59 -19.68 -4.07 15.03
CA ARG A 59 -19.22 -3.94 13.65
C ARG A 59 -20.05 -2.88 12.96
N LYS A 60 -19.47 -1.68 12.86
CA LYS A 60 -20.11 -0.53 12.23
C LYS A 60 -20.13 -0.72 10.71
N GLN A 61 -21.03 -0.02 10.04
CA GLN A 61 -20.99 0.03 8.56
C GLN A 61 -19.70 0.71 8.11
N PRO A 62 -18.96 0.11 7.15
CA PRO A 62 -17.78 0.74 6.57
C PRO A 62 -18.11 2.08 5.91
N SER A 63 -17.11 2.92 5.71
CA SER A 63 -17.30 4.15 4.93
C SER A 63 -17.79 3.86 3.51
N PRO A 64 -18.55 4.76 2.88
CA PRO A 64 -19.00 4.58 1.50
C PRO A 64 -17.85 4.29 0.52
N SER A 65 -16.68 4.92 0.72
CA SER A 65 -15.49 4.68 -0.08
C SER A 65 -14.98 3.24 0.04
N ASN A 66 -14.98 2.67 1.25
CA ASN A 66 -14.58 1.27 1.48
C ASN A 66 -15.57 0.29 0.86
N ILE A 67 -16.88 0.57 0.92
CA ILE A 67 -17.91 -0.27 0.27
C ILE A 67 -17.70 -0.25 -1.25
N VAL A 68 -17.53 0.92 -1.85
CA VAL A 68 -17.30 1.08 -3.30
C VAL A 68 -16.00 0.39 -3.72
N ARG A 69 -14.91 0.55 -2.95
CA ARG A 69 -13.64 -0.11 -3.22
C ARG A 69 -13.80 -1.63 -3.23
N PHE A 70 -14.40 -2.20 -2.20
CA PHE A 70 -14.64 -3.64 -2.10
C PHE A 70 -15.53 -4.15 -3.23
N ALA A 71 -16.62 -3.44 -3.53
CA ALA A 71 -17.53 -3.81 -4.63
C ALA A 71 -16.79 -3.84 -5.97
N ALA A 72 -16.03 -2.79 -6.29
CA ALA A 72 -15.23 -2.72 -7.51
C ALA A 72 -14.20 -3.85 -7.57
N ALA A 73 -13.47 -4.10 -6.48
CA ALA A 73 -12.51 -5.20 -6.39
C ALA A 73 -13.17 -6.56 -6.72
N LYS A 74 -14.35 -6.83 -6.12
CA LYS A 74 -15.06 -8.10 -6.31
C LYS A 74 -15.69 -8.27 -7.69
N ILE A 75 -16.01 -7.20 -8.37
CA ILE A 75 -16.49 -7.23 -9.77
C ILE A 75 -15.31 -7.48 -10.71
N ASN A 76 -14.15 -6.91 -10.42
CA ASN A 76 -12.98 -6.92 -11.29
C ASN A 76 -11.99 -8.05 -11.02
N GLU A 77 -12.11 -8.81 -9.90
CA GLU A 77 -11.15 -9.85 -9.49
C GLU A 77 -10.91 -10.96 -10.53
N ASN A 78 -11.88 -11.21 -11.41
CA ASN A 78 -11.78 -12.23 -12.45
C ASN A 78 -11.43 -11.66 -13.83
N LEU A 79 -11.12 -10.38 -13.94
CA LEU A 79 -10.63 -9.81 -15.20
C LEU A 79 -9.25 -10.39 -15.54
N PRO A 80 -8.90 -10.50 -16.83
CA PRO A 80 -7.59 -10.98 -17.24
C PRO A 80 -6.47 -10.06 -16.74
N ASN A 81 -5.27 -10.59 -16.64
CA ASN A 81 -4.04 -9.88 -16.30
C ASN A 81 -4.08 -9.23 -14.90
N ARG A 82 -4.73 -9.88 -13.94
CA ARG A 82 -4.66 -9.48 -12.52
C ARG A 82 -3.42 -10.07 -11.87
N ALA A 83 -2.78 -9.29 -11.01
CA ALA A 83 -1.54 -9.63 -10.31
C ALA A 83 -1.74 -9.66 -8.79
N ASN A 84 -0.86 -10.34 -8.09
CA ASN A 84 -0.65 -10.16 -6.67
C ASN A 84 0.42 -9.09 -6.47
N ILE A 85 0.08 -7.99 -5.83
CA ILE A 85 0.90 -6.80 -5.71
C ILE A 85 1.17 -6.49 -4.26
N ALA A 86 2.43 -6.30 -3.88
CA ALA A 86 2.78 -5.73 -2.58
C ALA A 86 3.09 -4.24 -2.74
N VAL A 87 2.42 -3.39 -1.97
CA VAL A 87 2.65 -1.93 -1.96
C VAL A 87 3.22 -1.53 -0.61
N ILE A 88 4.45 -0.98 -0.63
CA ILE A 88 5.16 -0.50 0.56
C ILE A 88 5.14 1.03 0.55
N TYR A 89 4.64 1.66 1.61
CA TYR A 89 4.46 3.10 1.68
C TYR A 89 4.63 3.67 3.10
N GLY A 90 4.62 5.01 3.21
CA GLY A 90 4.86 5.72 4.46
C GLY A 90 6.35 5.97 4.71
N ALA A 91 6.67 6.53 5.87
CA ALA A 91 8.04 6.77 6.31
C ALA A 91 8.54 5.63 7.20
N THR A 92 9.87 5.47 7.27
CA THR A 92 10.47 4.76 8.39
C THR A 92 11.03 5.74 9.40
N GLU A 93 11.15 5.27 10.64
CA GLU A 93 11.78 5.98 11.73
C GLU A 93 12.82 5.10 12.43
N SER A 94 13.80 5.71 13.06
CA SER A 94 14.77 5.04 13.90
C SER A 94 15.00 5.85 15.18
N SER A 95 14.98 5.17 16.33
CA SER A 95 15.10 5.81 17.62
C SER A 95 16.49 6.40 17.86
N ILE A 96 16.53 7.62 18.37
CA ILE A 96 17.73 8.22 18.99
C ILE A 96 17.75 7.84 20.47
N ASP A 97 16.59 8.00 21.13
CA ASP A 97 16.31 7.63 22.51
C ASP A 97 14.83 7.19 22.63
N PRO A 98 14.32 6.79 23.81
CA PRO A 98 12.91 6.38 23.96
C PRO A 98 11.86 7.44 23.59
N VAL A 99 12.26 8.69 23.36
CA VAL A 99 11.34 9.82 23.11
C VAL A 99 11.57 10.44 21.72
N ARG A 100 12.79 10.34 21.17
CA ARG A 100 13.17 11.02 19.92
C ARG A 100 13.51 10.03 18.82
N VAL A 101 13.11 10.36 17.60
CA VAL A 101 13.37 9.56 16.39
C VAL A 101 13.97 10.42 15.28
N ILE A 102 14.70 9.79 14.39
CA ILE A 102 14.99 10.30 13.03
C ILE A 102 13.95 9.68 12.11
N SER A 103 13.35 10.47 11.21
CA SER A 103 12.38 9.99 10.24
C SER A 103 12.43 10.83 8.97
N ASN A 104 12.06 10.24 7.85
CA ASN A 104 11.81 10.97 6.60
C ASN A 104 10.42 11.61 6.62
N LYS A 105 10.27 12.75 5.93
CA LYS A 105 8.95 13.37 5.72
C LYS A 105 8.20 12.60 4.64
N SER A 106 7.17 11.88 5.02
CA SER A 106 6.25 11.20 4.10
C SER A 106 4.89 11.02 4.75
N SER A 107 3.84 11.42 4.05
CA SER A 107 2.47 11.21 4.50
C SER A 107 1.91 9.82 4.17
N GLY A 108 2.57 9.09 3.26
CA GLY A 108 2.09 7.82 2.73
C GLY A 108 0.97 7.93 1.68
N LYS A 109 0.42 9.12 1.44
CA LYS A 109 -0.75 9.35 0.57
C LYS A 109 -0.64 8.70 -0.82
N THR A 110 0.51 8.83 -1.47
CA THR A 110 0.71 8.26 -2.82
C THR A 110 0.54 6.74 -2.83
N GLY A 111 1.20 6.03 -1.90
CA GLY A 111 1.10 4.57 -1.81
C GLY A 111 -0.30 4.08 -1.43
N ILE A 112 -0.99 4.83 -0.56
CA ILE A 112 -2.40 4.56 -0.19
C ILE A 112 -3.29 4.64 -1.43
N HIS A 113 -3.21 5.73 -2.21
CA HIS A 113 -4.03 5.91 -3.41
C HIS A 113 -3.74 4.84 -4.47
N ILE A 114 -2.47 4.50 -4.68
CA ILE A 114 -2.08 3.43 -5.60
C ILE A 114 -2.65 2.10 -5.15
N SER A 115 -2.51 1.74 -3.87
CA SER A 115 -3.03 0.47 -3.37
C SER A 115 -4.55 0.37 -3.46
N ASP A 116 -5.27 1.45 -3.15
CA ASP A 116 -6.73 1.49 -3.26
C ASP A 116 -7.20 1.43 -4.72
N TYR A 117 -6.48 2.09 -5.63
CA TYR A 117 -6.78 2.05 -7.06
C TYR A 117 -6.58 0.63 -7.62
N LEU A 118 -5.43 0.00 -7.35
CA LEU A 118 -5.12 -1.34 -7.84
C LEU A 118 -6.10 -2.40 -7.29
N GLU A 119 -6.48 -2.30 -6.01
CA GLU A 119 -7.51 -3.17 -5.44
C GLU A 119 -8.85 -3.00 -6.16
N ARG A 120 -9.29 -1.77 -6.42
CA ARG A 120 -10.51 -1.49 -7.21
C ARG A 120 -10.44 -2.05 -8.62
N MET A 121 -9.25 -2.10 -9.21
CA MET A 121 -9.04 -2.74 -10.52
C MET A 121 -9.03 -4.26 -10.46
N GLY A 122 -9.16 -4.88 -9.29
CA GLY A 122 -9.28 -6.32 -9.09
C GLY A 122 -7.97 -7.05 -8.87
N HIS A 123 -6.86 -6.33 -8.68
CA HIS A 123 -5.60 -6.95 -8.26
C HIS A 123 -5.67 -7.39 -6.80
N GLY A 124 -4.95 -8.47 -6.47
CA GLY A 124 -4.68 -8.82 -5.07
C GLY A 124 -3.63 -7.86 -4.51
N VAL A 125 -3.98 -7.07 -3.49
CA VAL A 125 -3.07 -6.05 -2.93
C VAL A 125 -2.75 -6.36 -1.49
N THR A 126 -1.46 -6.50 -1.18
CA THR A 126 -0.91 -6.55 0.19
C THR A 126 -0.27 -5.21 0.53
N ARG A 127 -0.70 -4.60 1.63
CA ARG A 127 -0.24 -3.28 2.08
C ARG A 127 0.75 -3.40 3.23
N ILE A 128 1.96 -2.90 3.03
CA ILE A 128 2.99 -2.75 4.07
C ILE A 128 3.13 -1.27 4.35
N SER A 129 2.73 -0.81 5.52
CA SER A 129 2.79 0.61 5.87
C SER A 129 3.86 0.90 6.91
N GLY A 130 4.64 1.94 6.68
CA GLY A 130 5.41 2.62 7.69
C GLY A 130 4.58 3.63 8.48
N VAL A 131 5.22 4.70 8.93
CA VAL A 131 4.56 5.84 9.56
C VAL A 131 3.78 6.61 8.50
N VAL A 132 2.50 6.83 8.74
CA VAL A 132 1.58 7.58 7.87
C VAL A 132 0.85 8.66 8.67
N GLU A 133 0.40 9.73 7.99
CA GLU A 133 -0.30 10.85 8.64
C GLU A 133 -1.77 10.57 8.96
N THR A 134 -2.37 9.54 8.40
CA THR A 134 -3.79 9.23 8.57
C THR A 134 -4.02 7.92 9.30
N SER A 135 -5.01 7.90 10.21
CA SER A 135 -5.37 6.74 11.01
C SER A 135 -6.32 5.76 10.30
N ASP A 136 -6.99 6.19 9.22
CA ASP A 136 -8.05 5.42 8.55
C ASP A 136 -7.52 4.49 7.45
N VAL A 137 -6.22 4.22 7.44
CA VAL A 137 -5.60 3.37 6.41
C VAL A 137 -5.64 1.92 6.84
N GLN A 138 -6.24 1.10 6.01
CA GLN A 138 -6.08 -0.35 6.12
C GLN A 138 -4.65 -0.72 5.72
N SER A 139 -3.93 -1.34 6.63
CA SER A 139 -2.63 -1.94 6.38
C SER A 139 -2.67 -3.39 6.83
N ASP A 140 -2.09 -4.27 6.02
CA ASP A 140 -1.99 -5.69 6.34
C ASP A 140 -0.80 -5.95 7.28
N ILE A 141 0.27 -5.15 7.11
CA ILE A 141 1.49 -5.22 7.92
C ILE A 141 1.97 -3.80 8.24
N ASN A 142 2.18 -3.51 9.52
CA ASN A 142 2.79 -2.27 9.96
C ASN A 142 4.29 -2.50 10.21
N ALA A 143 5.13 -1.68 9.57
CA ALA A 143 6.59 -1.77 9.64
C ALA A 143 7.17 -0.35 9.75
N ARG A 144 7.51 0.08 10.97
CA ARG A 144 7.89 1.47 11.25
C ARG A 144 9.39 1.73 11.06
N THR A 145 10.22 0.70 11.20
CA THR A 145 11.66 0.83 11.06
C THR A 145 12.15 0.22 9.73
N PRO A 146 13.36 0.60 9.23
CA PRO A 146 13.95 -0.03 8.05
C PRO A 146 14.06 -1.55 8.18
N GLN A 147 14.40 -2.05 9.38
CA GLN A 147 14.52 -3.49 9.62
C GLN A 147 13.16 -4.19 9.58
N GLU A 148 12.13 -3.61 10.22
CA GLU A 148 10.76 -4.14 10.17
C GLU A 148 10.22 -4.20 8.75
N MET A 149 10.56 -3.23 7.87
CA MET A 149 10.17 -3.31 6.46
C MET A 149 10.82 -4.48 5.71
N VAL A 150 12.10 -4.76 6.00
CA VAL A 150 12.77 -5.93 5.44
C VAL A 150 12.16 -7.23 5.98
N ASP A 151 11.81 -7.27 7.25
CA ASP A 151 11.17 -8.44 7.86
C ASP A 151 9.74 -8.64 7.32
N ALA A 152 9.00 -7.56 7.07
CA ALA A 152 7.69 -7.60 6.40
C ALA A 152 7.78 -8.17 4.98
N VAL A 153 8.83 -7.85 4.21
CA VAL A 153 9.09 -8.48 2.90
C VAL A 153 9.21 -9.99 3.04
N ARG A 154 9.98 -10.48 4.02
CA ARG A 154 10.15 -11.91 4.27
C ARG A 154 8.84 -12.59 4.69
N ASP A 155 8.05 -11.91 5.53
CA ASP A 155 6.73 -12.43 5.96
C ASP A 155 5.77 -12.56 4.77
N VAL A 156 5.69 -11.56 3.90
CA VAL A 156 4.88 -11.62 2.67
C VAL A 156 5.34 -12.74 1.78
N MET A 157 6.66 -12.87 1.54
CA MET A 157 7.23 -13.95 0.73
C MET A 157 6.92 -15.35 1.27
N SER A 158 6.85 -15.50 2.59
CA SER A 158 6.51 -16.79 3.22
C SER A 158 5.06 -17.22 3.00
N LYS A 159 4.16 -16.29 2.74
CA LYS A 159 2.71 -16.51 2.57
C LYS A 159 2.31 -16.63 1.11
N SER A 160 2.76 -15.68 0.30
CA SER A 160 2.49 -15.64 -1.15
C SER A 160 3.51 -14.70 -1.81
N ALA A 161 4.25 -15.20 -2.78
CA ALA A 161 5.18 -14.35 -3.53
C ALA A 161 4.37 -13.36 -4.41
N PRO A 162 4.54 -12.04 -4.24
CA PRO A 162 3.94 -11.05 -5.14
C PRO A 162 4.56 -11.11 -6.54
N ASP A 163 3.73 -10.91 -7.57
CA ASP A 163 4.18 -10.73 -8.95
C ASP A 163 4.85 -9.37 -9.13
N VAL A 164 4.37 -8.37 -8.39
CA VAL A 164 4.83 -6.96 -8.48
C VAL A 164 5.03 -6.36 -7.09
N TRP A 165 6.14 -5.67 -6.91
CA TRP A 165 6.41 -4.84 -5.75
C TRP A 165 6.40 -3.36 -6.13
N ILE A 166 5.65 -2.54 -5.39
CA ILE A 166 5.60 -1.09 -5.54
C ILE A 166 6.18 -0.47 -4.28
N VAL A 167 7.37 0.12 -4.39
CA VAL A 167 8.12 0.65 -3.25
C VAL A 167 8.02 2.17 -3.25
N ALA A 168 6.93 2.68 -2.66
CA ALA A 168 6.65 4.11 -2.50
C ALA A 168 7.02 4.63 -1.08
N ALA A 169 7.67 3.81 -0.27
CA ALA A 169 8.08 4.16 1.08
C ALA A 169 9.29 5.09 1.09
N ALA A 170 9.30 6.04 2.02
CA ALA A 170 10.43 6.90 2.33
C ALA A 170 11.30 6.23 3.41
N VAL A 171 12.08 5.22 3.00
CA VAL A 171 12.96 4.47 3.90
C VAL A 171 14.17 5.31 4.25
N LEU A 172 14.57 5.32 5.52
CA LEU A 172 15.81 5.98 5.97
C LEU A 172 17.03 5.31 5.32
N ASP A 173 17.92 6.12 4.74
CA ASP A 173 19.20 5.66 4.24
C ASP A 173 20.21 5.39 5.37
N PHE A 174 20.04 6.08 6.51
CA PHE A 174 20.91 5.98 7.68
C PHE A 174 20.09 5.90 8.96
N GLN A 175 20.60 5.17 9.94
CA GLN A 175 20.01 4.99 11.27
C GLN A 175 21.07 5.21 12.36
N PRO A 176 20.69 5.57 13.60
CA PRO A 176 21.63 5.67 14.71
C PRO A 176 22.32 4.33 15.03
N VAL A 177 23.66 4.37 15.18
CA VAL A 177 24.48 3.18 15.52
C VAL A 177 24.10 2.62 16.88
N ASN A 178 23.94 3.51 17.88
CA ASN A 178 23.68 3.15 19.27
C ASN A 178 22.53 3.99 19.81
N PRO A 179 21.27 3.59 19.64
CA PRO A 179 20.15 4.25 20.28
C PRO A 179 20.30 4.24 21.81
N LEU A 180 20.05 5.37 22.46
CA LEU A 180 20.13 5.46 23.91
C LEU A 180 18.96 4.73 24.56
N MET A 181 19.22 4.00 25.63
CA MET A 181 18.17 3.31 26.41
C MET A 181 17.42 4.26 27.35
N GLU A 182 17.99 5.41 27.65
CA GLU A 182 17.41 6.44 28.50
C GLU A 182 17.24 7.75 27.72
N LYS A 183 16.26 8.56 28.16
CA LYS A 183 16.01 9.87 27.57
C LYS A 183 17.24 10.77 27.73
N MET A 184 17.73 11.30 26.62
CA MET A 184 18.84 12.25 26.56
C MET A 184 18.53 13.51 27.37
N SER A 185 19.47 13.98 28.20
CA SER A 185 19.33 15.23 28.95
C SER A 185 19.36 16.42 28.00
N SER A 186 18.51 17.43 28.29
CA SER A 186 18.50 18.70 27.56
C SER A 186 19.60 19.68 27.98
N SER A 187 20.36 19.35 29.02
CA SER A 187 21.46 20.20 29.55
C SER A 187 22.80 19.96 28.84
N GLU A 188 22.91 18.87 28.05
CA GLU A 188 24.11 18.56 27.27
C GLU A 188 24.07 19.28 25.92
N SER A 189 25.22 19.87 25.51
CA SER A 189 25.32 20.56 24.22
C SER A 189 26.77 20.66 23.76
N PRO A 190 27.06 20.42 22.44
CA PRO A 190 26.25 19.73 21.43
C PRO A 190 26.26 18.20 21.63
N VAL A 191 25.24 17.49 21.13
CA VAL A 191 25.17 16.02 21.16
C VAL A 191 25.35 15.49 19.73
N PRO A 192 26.49 14.87 19.41
CA PRO A 192 26.68 14.19 18.12
C PRO A 192 25.86 12.90 18.09
N ILE A 193 25.33 12.55 16.90
CA ILE A 193 24.65 11.29 16.64
C ILE A 193 25.39 10.58 15.53
N ASP A 194 26.01 9.43 15.83
CA ASP A 194 26.65 8.60 14.84
C ASP A 194 25.61 7.78 14.07
N LEU A 195 25.72 7.81 12.76
CA LEU A 195 24.79 7.14 11.85
C LEU A 195 25.52 6.05 11.06
N GLU A 196 24.82 4.93 10.84
CA GLU A 196 25.24 3.85 9.96
C GLU A 196 24.22 3.66 8.82
N PRO A 197 24.58 3.04 7.69
CA PRO A 197 23.64 2.71 6.63
C PRO A 197 22.52 1.79 7.11
N SER A 198 21.29 2.12 6.75
CA SER A 198 20.13 1.27 7.01
C SER A 198 20.08 0.06 6.05
N PRO A 199 19.35 -1.01 6.43
CA PRO A 199 19.09 -2.13 5.53
C PRO A 199 18.44 -1.70 4.21
N ARG A 200 18.90 -2.28 3.10
CA ARG A 200 18.45 -1.93 1.75
C ARG A 200 17.20 -2.72 1.36
N LEU A 201 16.05 -2.06 1.40
CA LEU A 201 14.75 -2.69 1.17
C LEU A 201 14.62 -3.34 -0.22
N ILE A 202 14.96 -2.61 -1.29
CA ILE A 202 14.81 -3.12 -2.67
C ILE A 202 15.78 -4.28 -2.93
N GLU A 203 16.98 -4.23 -2.40
CA GLU A 203 17.94 -5.34 -2.51
C GLU A 203 17.42 -6.59 -1.77
N SER A 204 16.75 -6.42 -0.63
CA SER A 204 16.08 -7.52 0.07
C SER A 204 14.93 -8.11 -0.73
N ILE A 205 14.12 -7.28 -1.40
CA ILE A 205 13.05 -7.74 -2.30
C ILE A 205 13.65 -8.55 -3.45
N ARG A 206 14.64 -8.00 -4.14
CA ARG A 206 15.27 -8.66 -5.30
C ARG A 206 15.92 -9.99 -4.92
N SER A 207 16.58 -10.04 -3.76
CA SER A 207 17.20 -11.29 -3.25
C SER A 207 16.15 -12.37 -2.92
N SER A 208 14.99 -11.95 -2.39
CA SER A 208 13.93 -12.88 -1.97
C SER A 208 12.99 -13.27 -3.12
N ASN A 209 12.83 -12.39 -4.12
CA ASN A 209 11.94 -12.57 -5.26
C ASN A 209 12.61 -12.09 -6.56
N PRO A 210 13.55 -12.86 -7.13
CA PRO A 210 14.33 -12.44 -8.30
C PRO A 210 13.50 -12.15 -9.55
N ASP A 211 12.38 -12.86 -9.72
CA ASP A 211 11.53 -12.78 -10.92
C ASP A 211 10.43 -11.72 -10.83
N ALA A 212 10.17 -11.17 -9.63
CA ALA A 212 9.14 -10.16 -9.47
C ALA A 212 9.47 -8.85 -10.19
N ARG A 213 8.44 -8.17 -10.66
CA ARG A 213 8.55 -6.81 -11.17
C ARG A 213 8.64 -5.81 -10.02
N ILE A 214 9.47 -4.79 -10.15
CA ILE A 214 9.66 -3.75 -9.14
C ILE A 214 9.41 -2.39 -9.74
N ILE A 215 8.45 -1.64 -9.17
CA ILE A 215 8.27 -0.20 -9.39
C ILE A 215 8.82 0.51 -8.16
N SER A 216 9.89 1.27 -8.32
CA SER A 216 10.50 2.06 -7.24
C SER A 216 10.20 3.55 -7.40
N PHE A 217 10.38 4.32 -6.32
CA PHE A 217 10.17 5.76 -6.33
C PHE A 217 11.49 6.50 -6.10
N LYS A 218 11.65 7.63 -6.78
CA LYS A 218 12.81 8.51 -6.63
C LYS A 218 12.34 9.95 -6.50
N LEU A 219 12.48 10.49 -5.29
CA LEU A 219 12.19 11.89 -4.98
C LEU A 219 13.49 12.69 -5.00
N GLU A 220 13.48 13.81 -5.70
CA GLU A 220 14.56 14.78 -5.73
C GLU A 220 14.01 16.19 -5.48
N SER A 221 14.88 17.16 -5.23
CA SER A 221 14.51 18.58 -5.08
C SER A 221 15.61 19.48 -5.63
N GLY A 222 15.22 20.66 -6.14
CA GLY A 222 16.15 21.70 -6.59
C GLY A 222 16.97 21.33 -7.82
N ILE A 223 16.47 20.42 -8.67
CA ILE A 223 17.13 20.00 -9.92
C ILE A 223 16.18 20.11 -11.10
N GLU A 224 16.73 20.17 -12.31
CA GLU A 224 15.98 20.18 -13.56
C GLU A 224 15.44 18.77 -13.90
N VAL A 225 14.35 18.72 -14.68
CA VAL A 225 13.69 17.46 -15.09
C VAL A 225 14.65 16.52 -15.82
N GLY A 226 15.54 17.04 -16.68
CA GLY A 226 16.54 16.22 -17.38
C GLY A 226 17.49 15.50 -16.43
N GLU A 227 17.91 16.16 -15.35
CA GLU A 227 18.73 15.56 -14.30
C GLU A 227 17.95 14.56 -13.48
N LEU A 228 16.69 14.86 -13.14
CA LEU A 228 15.79 13.93 -12.44
C LEU A 228 15.67 12.60 -13.20
N ILE A 229 15.40 12.64 -14.52
CA ILE A 229 15.30 11.46 -15.38
C ILE A 229 16.62 10.68 -15.41
N SER A 230 17.75 11.38 -15.51
CA SER A 230 19.09 10.76 -15.48
C SER A 230 19.34 10.01 -14.16
N ARG A 231 19.00 10.64 -13.04
CA ARG A 231 19.11 10.03 -11.71
C ARG A 231 18.14 8.85 -11.53
N ALA A 232 16.91 8.95 -12.06
CA ALA A 232 15.94 7.86 -12.07
C ALA A 232 16.45 6.65 -12.84
N ARG A 233 17.03 6.83 -14.02
CA ARG A 233 17.65 5.74 -14.81
C ARG A 233 18.83 5.10 -14.09
N SER A 234 19.66 5.90 -13.44
CA SER A 234 20.78 5.42 -12.62
C SER A 234 20.29 4.62 -11.41
N HIS A 235 19.23 5.09 -10.77
CA HIS A 235 18.55 4.39 -9.67
C HIS A 235 17.96 3.07 -10.14
N MET A 236 17.23 3.07 -11.25
CA MET A 236 16.63 1.87 -11.85
C MET A 236 17.69 0.78 -12.11
N LYS A 237 18.83 1.16 -12.69
CA LYS A 237 19.94 0.24 -12.96
C LYS A 237 20.57 -0.32 -11.67
N ARG A 238 20.78 0.54 -10.66
CA ARG A 238 21.41 0.14 -9.40
C ARG A 238 20.50 -0.77 -8.58
N CYS A 239 19.20 -0.50 -8.54
CA CYS A 239 18.21 -1.24 -7.75
C CYS A 239 17.55 -2.38 -8.52
N GLU A 240 17.93 -2.57 -9.80
CA GLU A 240 17.31 -3.56 -10.69
C GLU A 240 15.77 -3.44 -10.74
N SER A 241 15.28 -2.18 -10.70
CA SER A 241 13.84 -1.90 -10.83
C SER A 241 13.42 -1.97 -12.30
N ASP A 242 12.18 -2.37 -12.56
CA ASP A 242 11.60 -2.44 -13.90
C ASP A 242 11.03 -1.08 -14.36
N ALA A 243 10.59 -0.27 -13.38
CA ALA A 243 10.17 1.11 -13.58
C ALA A 243 10.50 1.98 -12.36
N VAL A 244 10.61 3.30 -12.59
CA VAL A 244 10.84 4.30 -11.54
C VAL A 244 9.85 5.42 -11.69
N VAL A 245 9.12 5.72 -10.63
CA VAL A 245 8.33 6.95 -10.51
C VAL A 245 9.25 8.04 -9.96
N ALA A 246 9.66 8.97 -10.81
CA ALA A 246 10.55 10.06 -10.48
C ALA A 246 9.76 11.35 -10.20
N ASN A 247 9.96 11.96 -9.03
CA ASN A 247 9.23 13.13 -8.57
C ASN A 247 10.19 14.25 -8.19
N LEU A 248 9.75 15.50 -8.40
CA LEU A 248 10.31 16.66 -7.74
C LEU A 248 9.46 17.02 -6.52
N LEU A 249 10.11 17.32 -5.39
CA LEU A 249 9.44 17.68 -4.15
C LEU A 249 8.51 18.89 -4.36
N GLU A 250 8.96 19.86 -5.16
CA GLU A 250 8.27 21.10 -5.48
C GLU A 250 6.96 20.86 -6.26
N ASN A 251 6.87 19.74 -6.98
CA ASN A 251 5.72 19.40 -7.82
C ASN A 251 4.69 18.50 -7.11
N LEU A 252 4.98 18.03 -5.91
CA LEU A 252 4.04 17.16 -5.20
C LEU A 252 2.68 17.82 -4.97
N ASP A 253 2.70 19.12 -4.62
CA ASP A 253 1.53 19.97 -4.45
C ASP A 253 1.63 21.27 -5.31
N GLY A 254 2.56 21.29 -6.26
CA GLY A 254 2.87 22.44 -7.13
C GLY A 254 2.20 22.36 -8.51
N PRO A 255 2.43 23.36 -9.37
CA PRO A 255 1.80 23.47 -10.69
C PRO A 255 2.45 22.58 -11.78
N GLY A 256 3.59 21.95 -11.50
CA GLY A 256 4.29 21.08 -12.45
C GLY A 256 3.69 19.66 -12.51
N PRO A 257 4.21 18.80 -13.40
CA PRO A 257 3.77 17.41 -13.47
C PRO A 257 4.07 16.71 -12.16
N ARG A 258 3.11 15.88 -11.72
CA ARG A 258 3.19 15.13 -10.46
C ARG A 258 4.41 14.21 -10.42
N ALA A 259 4.72 13.58 -11.54
CA ALA A 259 5.82 12.63 -11.66
C ALA A 259 6.23 12.42 -13.11
N HIS A 260 7.33 11.68 -13.29
CA HIS A 260 7.71 11.05 -14.55
C HIS A 260 7.83 9.55 -14.31
N LEU A 261 7.10 8.76 -15.09
CA LEU A 261 7.22 7.30 -15.06
C LEU A 261 8.30 6.88 -16.04
N VAL A 262 9.43 6.45 -15.50
CA VAL A 262 10.63 6.08 -16.27
C VAL A 262 10.70 4.57 -16.36
N THR A 263 10.67 4.05 -17.58
CA THR A 263 10.94 2.64 -17.90
C THR A 263 12.28 2.52 -18.63
N ARG A 264 12.64 1.30 -19.06
CA ARG A 264 13.87 1.08 -19.86
C ARG A 264 13.84 1.92 -21.15
N ASP A 265 12.68 1.93 -21.81
CA ASP A 265 12.55 2.43 -23.18
C ASP A 265 11.89 3.82 -23.23
N ASP A 266 11.01 4.15 -22.28
CA ASP A 266 10.16 5.33 -22.32
C ASP A 266 10.23 6.19 -21.05
N VAL A 267 9.75 7.41 -21.18
CA VAL A 267 9.53 8.37 -20.08
C VAL A 267 8.20 9.06 -20.31
N ASP A 268 7.21 8.76 -19.46
CA ASP A 268 5.89 9.37 -19.51
C ASP A 268 5.78 10.48 -18.46
N GLU A 269 5.33 11.65 -18.87
CA GLU A 269 4.98 12.74 -17.96
C GLU A 269 3.61 12.48 -17.34
N ILE A 270 3.52 12.51 -16.02
CA ILE A 270 2.33 12.20 -15.24
C ILE A 270 1.80 13.49 -14.60
N PRO A 271 0.63 13.99 -15.03
CA PRO A 271 0.13 15.28 -14.56
C PRO A 271 -0.33 15.28 -13.10
N ASP A 272 -0.94 14.20 -12.63
CA ASP A 272 -1.53 14.11 -11.31
C ASP A 272 -1.51 12.68 -10.73
N LEU A 273 -2.03 12.52 -9.53
CA LEU A 273 -2.04 11.24 -8.82
C LEU A 273 -2.99 10.20 -9.45
N GLU A 274 -4.09 10.63 -10.05
CA GLU A 274 -5.03 9.72 -10.73
C GLU A 274 -4.38 9.12 -11.97
N HIS A 275 -3.74 9.93 -12.80
CA HIS A 275 -2.99 9.47 -13.97
C HIS A 275 -1.81 8.57 -13.56
N LEU A 276 -1.16 8.83 -12.42
CA LEU A 276 -0.13 7.94 -11.89
C LEU A 276 -0.69 6.55 -11.60
N CYS A 277 -1.84 6.47 -10.93
CA CYS A 277 -2.49 5.20 -10.63
C CYS A 277 -2.88 4.44 -11.92
N ILE A 278 -3.43 5.14 -12.92
CA ILE A 278 -3.79 4.57 -14.23
C ILE A 278 -2.54 4.04 -14.95
N SER A 279 -1.46 4.79 -14.98
CA SER A 279 -0.22 4.39 -15.67
C SER A 279 0.44 3.20 -14.99
N ILE A 280 0.45 3.15 -13.65
CA ILE A 280 0.95 1.99 -12.90
C ILE A 280 0.10 0.75 -13.18
N GLU A 281 -1.23 0.85 -13.14
CA GLU A 281 -2.12 -0.27 -13.45
C GLU A 281 -1.91 -0.77 -14.88
N SER A 282 -1.77 0.13 -15.83
CA SER A 282 -1.52 -0.20 -17.24
C SER A 282 -0.22 -1.01 -17.43
N ILE A 283 0.86 -0.57 -16.78
CA ILE A 283 2.15 -1.29 -16.81
C ILE A 283 2.01 -2.67 -16.14
N VAL A 284 1.41 -2.74 -14.96
CA VAL A 284 1.21 -4.00 -14.25
C VAL A 284 0.40 -4.98 -15.09
N SER A 285 -0.73 -4.55 -15.64
CA SER A 285 -1.57 -5.37 -16.51
C SER A 285 -0.83 -5.80 -17.80
N CYS A 286 0.11 -5.00 -18.29
CA CYS A 286 0.95 -5.37 -19.44
C CYS A 286 1.96 -6.46 -19.09
N TRP A 287 2.54 -6.42 -17.89
CA TRP A 287 3.49 -7.45 -17.44
C TRP A 287 2.84 -8.81 -17.17
N MET A 288 1.52 -8.86 -16.98
CA MET A 288 0.76 -10.09 -16.72
C MET A 288 0.21 -10.76 -18.01
N LYS A 289 0.51 -10.21 -19.19
CA LYS A 289 0.18 -10.81 -20.49
C LYS A 289 1.16 -11.91 -20.87
#